data_c83d88c28a2beea6ca8b5d48459c73f1
#
_entry.id   c83d88c28a2beea6ca8b5d48459c73f1
#
_cell.length_a   1.000
_cell.length_b   1.000
_cell.length_c   1.000
_cell.angle_alpha   90.00
_cell.angle_beta   90.00
_cell.angle_gamma   90.00
#
_symmetry.space_group_name_H-M   'P 1'
#
loop_
_entity.id
_entity.type
_entity.pdbx_description
1 polymer ?
#
loop_
_entity_poly.entity_id
_entity_poly.type
_entity_poly.pdbx_seq_one_letter_code
_entity_poly.pdbx_strand_id
1 'polypeptide(L)'
;MMSEAQFFAGVTGSDNDLVRAVAALRAAGQPFCLIGGLAVNHYVEPVVTLDADFAITASDGVSDALRDAGFRVEMFPHSINAYLEGSRLRIQITINSRYGTFPSRAIEAEVFGVRMPVAALEDLVQGKLWAATDPGRRASKRAKDEADLIRICESYPRIFSQIPSGLFARIDQLRNPA
;
A
#
# COMPACT_ATOMS: atom_id res chain seq x y z
N MET A 1 -18.89 -14.03 11.55
CA MET A 1 -17.64 -13.33 11.21
C MET A 1 -17.43 -13.52 9.70
N MET A 2 -17.27 -12.45 8.94
CA MET A 2 -17.05 -12.52 7.48
C MET A 2 -15.66 -13.12 7.25
N SER A 3 -15.55 -14.14 6.39
CA SER A 3 -14.25 -14.70 6.03
C SER A 3 -13.45 -13.71 5.17
N GLU A 4 -12.13 -13.86 5.16
CA GLU A 4 -11.24 -13.07 4.31
C GLU A 4 -11.64 -13.14 2.82
N ALA A 5 -12.01 -14.33 2.34
CA ALA A 5 -12.53 -14.54 0.99
C ALA A 5 -13.86 -13.82 0.74
N GLN A 6 -14.77 -13.77 1.72
CA GLN A 6 -16.04 -13.02 1.61
C GLN A 6 -15.80 -11.50 1.62
N PHE A 7 -14.82 -11.04 2.38
CA PHE A 7 -14.40 -9.65 2.36
C PHE A 7 -13.84 -9.25 0.98
N PHE A 8 -12.99 -10.11 0.39
CA PHE A 8 -12.43 -9.88 -0.94
C PHE A 8 -13.49 -9.92 -2.03
N ALA A 9 -14.36 -10.91 -2.05
CA ALA A 9 -15.46 -10.98 -3.02
C ALA A 9 -16.37 -9.74 -2.94
N GLY A 10 -16.52 -9.16 -1.76
CA GLY A 10 -17.26 -7.90 -1.56
C GLY A 10 -16.53 -6.64 -2.06
N VAL A 11 -15.20 -6.68 -2.11
CA VAL A 11 -14.33 -5.53 -2.45
C VAL A 11 -13.85 -5.60 -3.91
N THR A 12 -13.50 -6.79 -4.39
CA THR A 12 -12.85 -6.97 -5.70
C THR A 12 -13.76 -7.54 -6.79
N GLY A 13 -15.03 -7.85 -6.48
CA GLY A 13 -15.84 -8.65 -7.40
C GLY A 13 -15.37 -10.11 -7.45
N SER A 14 -15.91 -10.91 -8.35
CA SER A 14 -15.70 -12.35 -8.39
C SER A 14 -14.30 -12.80 -8.87
N ASP A 15 -13.47 -11.92 -9.41
CA ASP A 15 -12.20 -12.27 -10.06
C ASP A 15 -11.05 -11.39 -9.54
N ASN A 16 -10.27 -11.94 -8.78
CA ASN A 16 -8.85 -11.88 -8.46
C ASN A 16 -8.02 -10.72 -9.10
N ASP A 17 -8.55 -9.49 -9.05
CA ASP A 17 -7.93 -8.31 -9.66
C ASP A 17 -6.51 -8.07 -9.11
N LEU A 18 -6.30 -8.40 -7.83
CA LEU A 18 -5.00 -8.32 -7.20
C LEU A 18 -4.02 -9.36 -7.81
N VAL A 19 -4.48 -10.60 -8.08
CA VAL A 19 -3.67 -11.62 -8.77
C VAL A 19 -3.28 -11.15 -10.16
N ARG A 20 -4.23 -10.61 -10.92
CA ARG A 20 -3.96 -10.10 -12.28
C ARG A 20 -2.98 -8.94 -12.26
N ALA A 21 -3.12 -8.00 -11.31
CA ALA A 21 -2.20 -6.88 -11.15
C ALA A 21 -0.78 -7.36 -10.80
N VAL A 22 -0.65 -8.28 -9.84
CA VAL A 22 0.65 -8.84 -9.45
C VAL A 22 1.29 -9.63 -10.61
N ALA A 23 0.50 -10.39 -11.36
CA ALA A 23 0.99 -11.09 -12.54
C ALA A 23 1.49 -10.12 -13.62
N ALA A 24 0.77 -9.03 -13.88
CA ALA A 24 1.19 -7.98 -14.82
C ALA A 24 2.48 -7.28 -14.36
N LEU A 25 2.59 -6.95 -13.07
CA LEU A 25 3.82 -6.36 -12.52
C LEU A 25 5.03 -7.30 -12.64
N ARG A 26 4.83 -8.60 -12.41
CA ARG A 26 5.88 -9.62 -12.63
C ARG A 26 6.26 -9.72 -14.11
N ALA A 27 5.28 -9.70 -15.01
CA ALA A 27 5.52 -9.76 -16.46
C ALA A 27 6.28 -8.52 -16.98
N ALA A 28 6.06 -7.35 -16.39
CA ALA A 28 6.82 -6.13 -16.69
C ALA A 28 8.31 -6.23 -16.34
N GLY A 29 8.70 -7.20 -15.49
CA GLY A 29 10.10 -7.47 -15.14
C GLY A 29 10.76 -6.43 -14.26
N GLN A 30 10.03 -5.43 -13.79
CA GLN A 30 10.55 -4.41 -12.87
C GLN A 30 10.40 -4.85 -11.41
N PRO A 31 11.43 -4.66 -10.56
CA PRO A 31 11.27 -4.89 -9.14
C PRO A 31 10.15 -4.01 -8.56
N PHE A 32 9.26 -4.62 -7.80
CA PHE A 32 8.12 -3.93 -7.17
C PHE A 32 7.87 -4.47 -5.77
N CYS A 33 7.10 -3.74 -4.96
CA CYS A 33 6.57 -4.24 -3.70
C CYS A 33 5.23 -3.57 -3.37
N LEU A 34 4.40 -4.30 -2.63
CA LEU A 34 3.18 -3.76 -2.03
C LEU A 34 3.55 -2.76 -0.93
N ILE A 35 2.88 -1.61 -0.93
CA ILE A 35 2.96 -0.55 0.08
C ILE A 35 1.55 -0.16 0.52
N GLY A 36 1.39 0.94 1.23
CA GLY A 36 0.06 1.49 1.56
C GLY A 36 -0.72 0.68 2.58
N GLY A 37 -2.04 0.78 2.51
CA GLY A 37 -2.94 0.17 3.51
C GLY A 37 -2.95 -1.36 3.51
N LEU A 38 -2.88 -2.00 2.34
CA LEU A 38 -2.81 -3.46 2.25
C LEU A 38 -1.50 -4.02 2.83
N ALA A 39 -0.37 -3.31 2.63
CA ALA A 39 0.89 -3.70 3.24
C ALA A 39 0.85 -3.52 4.77
N VAL A 40 0.19 -2.48 5.29
CA VAL A 40 -0.05 -2.34 6.74
C VAL A 40 -0.85 -3.51 7.28
N ASN A 41 -1.90 -3.94 6.59
CA ASN A 41 -2.73 -5.07 6.98
C ASN A 41 -1.98 -6.42 7.02
N HIS A 42 -0.84 -6.53 6.33
CA HIS A 42 0.03 -7.70 6.48
C HIS A 42 0.73 -7.75 7.86
N TYR A 43 1.05 -6.59 8.42
CA TYR A 43 1.81 -6.50 9.67
C TYR A 43 0.94 -6.38 10.93
N VAL A 44 -0.28 -5.83 10.79
CA VAL A 44 -1.16 -5.51 11.93
C VAL A 44 -2.60 -5.93 11.63
N GLU A 45 -3.49 -5.87 12.62
CA GLU A 45 -4.89 -6.20 12.44
C GLU A 45 -5.49 -5.49 11.23
N PRO A 46 -6.11 -6.23 10.29
CA PRO A 46 -6.52 -5.67 9.01
C PRO A 46 -7.72 -4.72 9.12
N VAL A 47 -7.70 -3.66 8.34
CA VAL A 47 -8.84 -2.76 8.10
C VAL A 47 -9.17 -2.69 6.61
N VAL A 48 -10.41 -2.37 6.29
CA VAL A 48 -10.90 -2.29 4.91
C VAL A 48 -10.14 -1.24 4.11
N THR A 49 -9.64 -1.61 2.94
CA THR A 49 -9.09 -0.69 1.95
C THR A 49 -9.44 -1.15 0.54
N LEU A 50 -9.76 -0.21 -0.33
CA LEU A 50 -10.08 -0.43 -1.74
C LEU A 50 -8.91 -0.10 -2.67
N ASP A 51 -7.76 0.28 -2.10
CA ASP A 51 -6.57 0.63 -2.84
C ASP A 51 -5.50 -0.44 -2.61
N ALA A 52 -4.93 -0.96 -3.69
CA ALA A 52 -3.68 -1.73 -3.67
C ALA A 52 -2.57 -0.83 -4.22
N ASP A 53 -1.71 -0.38 -3.31
CA ASP A 53 -0.63 0.54 -3.62
C ASP A 53 0.68 -0.23 -3.80
N PHE A 54 1.39 0.03 -4.90
CA PHE A 54 2.69 -0.58 -5.19
C PHE A 54 3.77 0.48 -5.40
N ALA A 55 5.00 0.16 -5.01
CA ALA A 55 6.20 0.89 -5.40
C ALA A 55 6.98 0.08 -6.43
N ILE A 56 7.57 0.76 -7.42
CA ILE A 56 8.41 0.15 -8.45
C ILE A 56 9.72 0.92 -8.60
N THR A 57 10.75 0.24 -9.11
CA THR A 57 12.05 0.88 -9.37
C THR A 57 12.07 1.67 -10.67
N ALA A 58 11.35 1.21 -11.70
CA ALA A 58 11.22 1.85 -12.99
C ALA A 58 9.86 1.58 -13.61
N SER A 59 9.37 2.48 -14.46
CA SER A 59 8.04 2.40 -15.07
C SER A 59 8.00 1.71 -16.44
N ASP A 60 9.18 1.36 -16.98
CA ASP A 60 9.28 0.79 -18.33
C ASP A 60 8.48 -0.52 -18.44
N GLY A 61 7.62 -0.61 -19.46
CA GLY A 61 6.78 -1.77 -19.73
C GLY A 61 5.59 -2.00 -18.77
N VAL A 62 5.52 -1.30 -17.63
CA VAL A 62 4.48 -1.54 -16.61
C VAL A 62 3.09 -1.19 -17.13
N SER A 63 2.96 -0.05 -17.81
CA SER A 63 1.65 0.37 -18.36
C SER A 63 1.15 -0.60 -19.44
N ASP A 64 2.04 -1.12 -20.26
CA ASP A 64 1.66 -2.05 -21.34
C ASP A 64 1.29 -3.42 -20.74
N ALA A 65 2.07 -3.94 -19.81
CA ALA A 65 1.74 -5.17 -19.11
C ALA A 65 0.38 -5.11 -18.38
N LEU A 66 0.05 -3.95 -17.79
CA LEU A 66 -1.28 -3.75 -17.18
C LEU A 66 -2.40 -3.71 -18.22
N ARG A 67 -2.20 -3.04 -19.37
CA ARG A 67 -3.18 -3.03 -20.47
C ARG A 67 -3.38 -4.41 -21.05
N ASP A 68 -2.32 -5.18 -21.26
CA ASP A 68 -2.36 -6.55 -21.76
C ASP A 68 -3.10 -7.47 -20.78
N ALA A 69 -3.02 -7.20 -19.48
CA ALA A 69 -3.81 -7.86 -18.44
C ALA A 69 -5.26 -7.36 -18.34
N GLY A 70 -5.70 -6.44 -19.23
CA GLY A 70 -7.06 -5.95 -19.33
C GLY A 70 -7.39 -4.74 -18.45
N PHE A 71 -6.41 -4.08 -17.84
CA PHE A 71 -6.63 -2.89 -17.05
C PHE A 71 -6.76 -1.64 -17.94
N ARG A 72 -7.69 -0.76 -17.59
CA ARG A 72 -7.63 0.64 -18.02
C ARG A 72 -6.55 1.34 -17.21
N VAL A 73 -5.61 1.99 -17.90
CA VAL A 73 -4.43 2.60 -17.28
C VAL A 73 -4.47 4.12 -17.46
N GLU A 74 -4.28 4.84 -16.37
CA GLU A 74 -4.15 6.30 -16.32
C GLU A 74 -2.79 6.67 -15.76
N MET A 75 -2.03 7.50 -16.49
CA MET A 75 -0.70 7.94 -16.10
C MET A 75 -0.72 9.34 -15.50
N PHE A 76 -0.01 9.53 -14.40
CA PHE A 76 0.21 10.80 -13.72
C PHE A 76 1.71 11.05 -13.55
N PRO A 77 2.15 12.29 -13.23
CA PRO A 77 3.58 12.60 -13.10
C PRO A 77 4.37 11.70 -12.14
N HIS A 78 3.69 11.17 -11.11
CA HIS A 78 4.33 10.38 -10.05
C HIS A 78 3.63 9.04 -9.77
N SER A 79 2.64 8.66 -10.57
CA SER A 79 1.91 7.40 -10.38
C SER A 79 1.26 6.90 -11.67
N ILE A 80 1.02 5.59 -11.68
CA ILE A 80 0.18 4.89 -12.66
C ILE A 80 -1.01 4.34 -11.88
N ASN A 81 -2.22 4.65 -12.33
CA ASN A 81 -3.43 4.06 -11.78
C ASN A 81 -4.01 3.06 -12.77
N ALA A 82 -4.48 1.93 -12.28
CA ALA A 82 -5.07 0.89 -13.11
C ALA A 82 -6.39 0.40 -12.51
N TYR A 83 -7.36 0.15 -13.39
CA TYR A 83 -8.74 -0.20 -13.03
C TYR A 83 -9.21 -1.34 -13.92
N LEU A 84 -9.94 -2.29 -13.34
CA LEU A 84 -10.73 -3.26 -14.10
C LEU A 84 -12.21 -2.86 -14.10
N GLU A 85 -12.88 -3.06 -15.23
CA GLU A 85 -14.32 -2.80 -15.34
C GLU A 85 -15.07 -3.72 -14.36
N GLY A 86 -16.02 -3.14 -13.63
CA GLY A 86 -16.79 -3.85 -12.60
C GLY A 86 -16.07 -4.05 -11.26
N SER A 87 -14.77 -3.77 -11.17
CA SER A 87 -14.00 -3.85 -9.93
C SER A 87 -14.09 -2.56 -9.12
N ARG A 88 -14.07 -2.70 -7.79
CA ARG A 88 -13.92 -1.59 -6.84
C ARG A 88 -12.46 -1.38 -6.42
N LEU A 89 -11.59 -2.35 -6.70
CA LEU A 89 -10.19 -2.26 -6.37
C LEU A 89 -9.49 -1.29 -7.32
N ARG A 90 -8.81 -0.30 -6.77
CA ARG A 90 -7.89 0.55 -7.52
C ARG A 90 -6.46 0.08 -7.31
N ILE A 91 -5.76 -0.17 -8.39
CA ILE A 91 -4.32 -0.42 -8.38
C ILE A 91 -3.63 0.93 -8.57
N GLN A 92 -2.81 1.32 -7.63
CA GLN A 92 -2.00 2.54 -7.73
C GLN A 92 -0.52 2.17 -7.62
N ILE A 93 0.28 2.59 -8.59
CA ILE A 93 1.70 2.31 -8.64
C ILE A 93 2.44 3.63 -8.56
N THR A 94 3.21 3.83 -7.49
CA THR A 94 4.07 5.02 -7.39
C THR A 94 5.36 4.83 -8.17
N ILE A 95 5.69 5.85 -8.97
CA ILE A 95 6.97 5.98 -9.69
C ILE A 95 7.83 7.09 -9.09
N ASN A 96 7.49 7.56 -7.89
CA ASN A 96 8.28 8.56 -7.19
C ASN A 96 9.58 7.93 -6.68
N SER A 97 10.70 8.53 -7.03
CA SER A 97 12.05 8.01 -6.75
C SER A 97 12.34 7.76 -5.27
N ARG A 98 11.66 8.45 -4.34
CA ARG A 98 11.80 8.21 -2.89
C ARG A 98 11.46 6.77 -2.47
N TYR A 99 10.62 6.08 -3.24
CA TYR A 99 10.23 4.68 -3.00
C TYR A 99 11.10 3.68 -3.76
N GLY A 100 12.01 4.14 -4.61
CA GLY A 100 12.75 3.29 -5.56
C GLY A 100 13.62 2.19 -4.92
N THR A 101 13.99 2.35 -3.65
CA THR A 101 14.77 1.35 -2.90
C THR A 101 13.90 0.35 -2.11
N PHE A 102 12.59 0.59 -1.97
CA PHE A 102 11.71 -0.30 -1.21
C PHE A 102 11.64 -1.72 -1.78
N PRO A 103 11.51 -1.91 -3.12
CA PRO A 103 11.49 -3.25 -3.69
C PRO A 103 12.72 -4.11 -3.40
N SER A 104 13.90 -3.52 -3.23
CA SER A 104 15.13 -4.26 -2.95
C SER A 104 15.21 -4.83 -1.51
N ARG A 105 14.39 -4.32 -0.60
CA ARG A 105 14.30 -4.76 0.80
C ARG A 105 12.97 -5.45 1.11
N ALA A 106 12.12 -5.61 0.10
CA ALA A 106 10.82 -6.24 0.25
C ALA A 106 10.95 -7.71 0.65
N ILE A 107 9.98 -8.20 1.40
CA ILE A 107 9.87 -9.60 1.79
C ILE A 107 8.77 -10.27 0.98
N GLU A 108 8.97 -11.51 0.54
CA GLU A 108 7.90 -12.30 -0.06
C GLU A 108 6.90 -12.72 1.02
N ALA A 109 5.65 -12.36 0.84
CA ALA A 109 4.57 -12.67 1.76
C ALA A 109 3.29 -13.01 1.02
N GLU A 110 2.36 -13.64 1.72
CA GLU A 110 1.01 -13.88 1.24
C GLU A 110 0.08 -12.80 1.79
N VAL A 111 -0.57 -12.07 0.88
CA VAL A 111 -1.55 -11.04 1.21
C VAL A 111 -2.84 -11.42 0.49
N PHE A 112 -3.86 -11.80 1.26
CA PHE A 112 -5.16 -12.23 0.74
C PHE A 112 -5.07 -13.39 -0.26
N GLY A 113 -4.28 -14.41 0.07
CA GLY A 113 -4.08 -15.57 -0.78
C GLY A 113 -3.19 -15.32 -2.00
N VAL A 114 -2.62 -14.12 -2.15
CA VAL A 114 -1.73 -13.76 -3.25
C VAL A 114 -0.31 -13.60 -2.74
N ARG A 115 0.61 -14.40 -3.28
CA ARG A 115 2.03 -14.28 -2.96
C ARG A 115 2.67 -13.13 -3.74
N MET A 116 3.28 -12.18 -3.01
CA MET A 116 3.89 -10.99 -3.61
C MET A 116 4.95 -10.38 -2.68
N PRO A 117 5.89 -9.58 -3.22
CA PRO A 117 6.79 -8.81 -2.39
C PRO A 117 6.03 -7.70 -1.65
N VAL A 118 6.23 -7.61 -0.34
CA VAL A 118 5.67 -6.59 0.56
C VAL A 118 6.81 -5.76 1.12
N ALA A 119 6.65 -4.44 1.16
CA ALA A 119 7.66 -3.55 1.73
C ALA A 119 8.02 -3.95 3.15
N ALA A 120 9.31 -3.88 3.49
CA ALA A 120 9.77 -4.07 4.86
C ALA A 120 9.05 -3.08 5.81
N LEU A 121 8.87 -3.49 7.07
CA LEU A 121 8.10 -2.69 8.04
C LEU A 121 8.65 -1.26 8.18
N GLU A 122 9.97 -1.12 8.24
CA GLU A 122 10.64 0.17 8.37
C GLU A 122 10.43 1.07 7.14
N ASP A 123 10.44 0.50 5.94
CA ASP A 123 10.13 1.22 4.69
C ASP A 123 8.67 1.64 4.66
N LEU A 124 7.76 0.77 5.09
CA LEU A 124 6.34 1.07 5.18
C LEU A 124 6.07 2.22 6.16
N VAL A 125 6.70 2.20 7.34
CA VAL A 125 6.66 3.29 8.32
C VAL A 125 7.16 4.59 7.69
N GLN A 126 8.30 4.55 7.01
CA GLN A 126 8.86 5.73 6.34
C GLN A 126 7.90 6.30 5.30
N GLY A 127 7.29 5.45 4.48
CA GLY A 127 6.27 5.87 3.49
C GLY A 127 5.04 6.51 4.15
N LYS A 128 4.58 5.96 5.26
CA LYS A 128 3.48 6.52 6.06
C LYS A 128 3.83 7.85 6.72
N LEU A 129 5.07 8.01 7.22
CA LEU A 129 5.56 9.27 7.77
C LEU A 129 5.57 10.37 6.70
N TRP A 130 6.08 10.09 5.49
CA TRP A 130 6.04 11.05 4.38
C TRP A 130 4.61 11.46 4.04
N ALA A 131 3.68 10.50 4.00
CA ALA A 131 2.29 10.77 3.66
C ALA A 131 1.54 11.54 4.75
N ALA A 132 1.75 11.22 6.02
CA ALA A 132 1.12 11.88 7.16
C ALA A 132 1.60 13.34 7.35
N THR A 133 2.85 13.64 6.96
CA THR A 133 3.46 14.96 7.12
C THR A 133 3.42 15.82 5.85
N ASP A 134 2.92 15.31 4.73
CA ASP A 134 2.83 16.05 3.47
C ASP A 134 1.75 17.15 3.56
N PRO A 135 2.10 18.45 3.52
CA PRO A 135 1.13 19.54 3.59
C PRO A 135 0.20 19.60 2.36
N GLY A 136 0.64 19.09 1.22
CA GLY A 136 -0.15 19.04 -0.01
C GLY A 136 -1.19 17.91 -0.03
N ARG A 137 -1.10 16.96 0.91
CA ARG A 137 -2.03 15.83 1.00
C ARG A 137 -3.30 16.24 1.76
N ARG A 138 -4.47 15.82 1.28
CA ARG A 138 -5.75 16.10 1.93
C ARG A 138 -5.74 15.64 3.40
N ALA A 139 -6.34 16.44 4.29
CA ALA A 139 -6.36 16.17 5.73
C ALA A 139 -6.89 14.78 6.09
N SER A 140 -7.98 14.32 5.45
CA SER A 140 -8.55 12.99 5.67
C SER A 140 -7.58 11.85 5.30
N LYS A 141 -6.75 12.05 4.27
CA LYS A 141 -5.74 11.05 3.88
C LYS A 141 -4.56 11.05 4.85
N ARG A 142 -4.13 12.22 5.34
CA ARG A 142 -3.10 12.32 6.39
C ARG A 142 -3.56 11.64 7.69
N ALA A 143 -4.81 11.89 8.10
CA ALA A 143 -5.39 11.26 9.29
C ALA A 143 -5.42 9.73 9.18
N LYS A 144 -5.73 9.18 7.97
CA LYS A 144 -5.64 7.74 7.71
C LYS A 144 -4.21 7.22 7.85
N ASP A 145 -3.22 7.96 7.32
CA ASP A 145 -1.81 7.55 7.43
C ASP A 145 -1.30 7.64 8.88
N GLU A 146 -1.76 8.61 9.66
CA GLU A 146 -1.51 8.68 11.12
C GLU A 146 -2.15 7.49 11.86
N ALA A 147 -3.39 7.12 11.53
CA ALA A 147 -4.06 5.95 12.11
C ALA A 147 -3.30 4.65 11.79
N ASP A 148 -2.78 4.50 10.58
CA ASP A 148 -1.95 3.36 10.22
C ASP A 148 -0.64 3.31 11.04
N LEU A 149 0.00 4.48 11.28
CA LEU A 149 1.18 4.58 12.16
C LEU A 149 0.85 4.20 13.61
N ILE A 150 -0.31 4.61 14.13
CA ILE A 150 -0.79 4.22 15.48
C ILE A 150 -0.89 2.69 15.58
N ARG A 151 -1.59 2.04 14.64
CA ARG A 151 -1.76 0.59 14.60
C ARG A 151 -0.41 -0.16 14.53
N ILE A 152 0.52 0.36 13.73
CA ILE A 152 1.88 -0.19 13.65
C ILE A 152 2.60 -0.04 14.98
N CYS A 153 2.55 1.12 15.62
CA CYS A 153 3.20 1.37 16.91
C CYS A 153 2.61 0.52 18.05
N GLU A 154 1.31 0.24 18.02
CA GLU A 154 0.66 -0.65 19.00
C GLU A 154 1.16 -2.07 18.88
N SER A 155 1.34 -2.58 17.64
CA SER A 155 1.84 -3.93 17.38
C SER A 155 3.35 -4.04 17.49
N TYR A 156 4.08 -2.97 17.17
CA TYR A 156 5.55 -2.89 17.12
C TYR A 156 6.06 -1.67 17.91
N PRO A 157 6.08 -1.70 19.27
CA PRO A 157 6.44 -0.53 20.08
C PRO A 157 7.82 0.08 19.75
N ARG A 158 8.76 -0.74 19.24
CA ARG A 158 10.09 -0.25 18.80
C ARG A 158 10.02 0.82 17.71
N ILE A 159 8.94 0.87 16.94
CA ILE A 159 8.74 1.85 15.86
C ILE A 159 8.54 3.27 16.40
N PHE A 160 8.09 3.43 17.65
CA PHE A 160 7.93 4.75 18.25
C PHE A 160 9.20 5.62 18.19
N SER A 161 10.37 5.01 18.31
CA SER A 161 11.64 5.75 18.24
C SER A 161 11.90 6.38 16.86
N GLN A 162 11.19 5.95 15.81
CA GLN A 162 11.30 6.46 14.45
C GLN A 162 10.29 7.59 14.16
N ILE A 163 9.30 7.79 15.03
CA ILE A 163 8.27 8.80 14.83
C ILE A 163 8.81 10.19 15.22
N PRO A 164 8.74 11.21 14.34
CA PRO A 164 9.13 12.59 14.68
C PRO A 164 8.33 13.13 15.87
N SER A 165 8.98 13.90 16.76
CA SER A 165 8.43 14.36 18.04
C SER A 165 7.07 15.07 17.91
N GLY A 166 6.86 15.89 16.87
CA GLY A 166 5.60 16.59 16.67
C GLY A 166 4.43 15.66 16.29
N LEU A 167 4.70 14.58 15.56
CA LEU A 167 3.72 13.55 15.24
C LEU A 167 3.56 12.58 16.41
N PHE A 168 4.66 12.23 17.08
CA PHE A 168 4.69 11.39 18.26
C PHE A 168 3.75 11.92 19.36
N ALA A 169 3.80 13.22 19.69
CA ALA A 169 2.96 13.79 20.72
C ALA A 169 1.45 13.61 20.43
N ARG A 170 1.04 13.75 19.16
CA ARG A 170 -0.37 13.50 18.75
C ARG A 170 -0.74 12.04 18.85
N ILE A 171 0.12 11.14 18.39
CA ILE A 171 -0.11 9.69 18.45
C ILE A 171 -0.17 9.21 19.89
N ASP A 172 0.74 9.67 20.75
CA ASP A 172 0.78 9.29 22.15
C ASP A 172 -0.46 9.79 22.91
N GLN A 173 -0.91 11.02 22.64
CA GLN A 173 -2.13 11.57 23.20
C GLN A 173 -3.38 10.78 22.80
N LEU A 174 -3.44 10.25 21.58
CA LEU A 174 -4.56 9.41 21.11
C LEU A 174 -4.54 8.01 21.75
N ARG A 175 -3.35 7.46 22.04
CA ARG A 175 -3.20 6.16 22.71
C ARG A 175 -3.46 6.22 24.21
N ASN A 176 -3.08 7.31 24.85
CA ASN A 176 -3.17 7.53 26.30
C ASN A 176 -3.97 8.81 26.57
N PRO A 177 -5.29 8.81 26.32
CA PRO A 177 -6.13 9.96 26.64
C PRO A 177 -6.11 10.20 28.15
N ALA A 178 -5.91 11.46 28.56
CA ALA A 178 -5.87 11.87 29.96
C ALA A 178 -7.22 11.65 30.67
#